data_952d054aaeadc513be4ac85b7d1b0a27
#
_entry.id   952d054aaeadc513be4ac85b7d1b0a27
#
_cell.length_a   1.000
_cell.length_b   1.000
_cell.length_c   1.000
_cell.angle_alpha   90.00
_cell.angle_beta   90.00
_cell.angle_gamma   90.00
#
_symmetry.space_group_name_H-M   'P 1'
#
loop_
_entity.id
_entity.type
_entity.pdbx_description
1 polymer ?
#
loop_
_entity_poly.entity_id
_entity_poly.type
_entity_poly.pdbx_seq_one_letter_code
_entity_poly.pdbx_strand_id
1 'polypeptide(L)'
;MTDELRTHDGLTLRYWSWSRNPDGALPPVVLLHGFAAHARLNWEGPGVVEALVARGRRVYALDARGHGASYRPHDDTHYGESLMARDVRLLIDRIGADEVHVAGYSMGAVVAVLAAAQDSRISRLVTGGIGAGAVEVGGLDTRVMPPELVSAALTAENAADAPERTRAFRVLADTAGGDRLALAAQIRAVHRGALPLDRITVPTLVLAGAGDPLATRPEVLASAIAGAELTVLPGDHLTAVRDPGFAEAIASFLARG
;
A
#
# COMPACT_ATOMS: atom_id res chain seq x y z
N MET A 1 0.11 19.26 2.89
CA MET A 1 1.53 19.70 3.02
C MET A 1 2.41 18.56 2.54
N THR A 2 3.62 18.81 2.05
CA THR A 2 4.56 17.75 1.64
C THR A 2 5.90 17.98 2.35
N ASP A 3 6.60 16.89 2.70
CA ASP A 3 7.85 16.92 3.44
C ASP A 3 8.76 15.76 2.99
N GLU A 4 10.01 15.73 3.46
CA GLU A 4 11.03 14.77 3.10
C GLU A 4 11.34 13.81 4.24
N LEU A 5 11.63 12.56 3.86
CA LEU A 5 12.11 11.50 4.73
C LEU A 5 13.41 10.93 4.17
N ARG A 6 14.48 10.93 4.98
CA ARG A 6 15.75 10.31 4.59
C ARG A 6 15.79 8.86 5.05
N THR A 7 16.03 7.94 4.12
CA THR A 7 16.13 6.50 4.42
C THR A 7 17.50 6.10 4.94
N HIS A 8 17.63 4.90 5.52
CA HIS A 8 18.90 4.37 6.01
C HIS A 8 19.94 4.16 4.88
N ASP A 9 19.47 3.84 3.67
CA ASP A 9 20.30 3.67 2.48
C ASP A 9 20.50 4.97 1.68
N GLY A 10 20.12 6.12 2.30
CA GLY A 10 20.44 7.44 1.80
C GLY A 10 19.48 7.99 0.74
N LEU A 11 18.37 7.31 0.44
CA LEU A 11 17.36 7.84 -0.46
C LEU A 11 16.56 8.98 0.20
N THR A 12 16.01 9.87 -0.61
CA THR A 12 15.03 10.88 -0.16
C THR A 12 13.64 10.45 -0.63
N LEU A 13 12.75 10.18 0.31
CA LEU A 13 11.35 9.90 0.06
C LEU A 13 10.50 11.12 0.35
N ARG A 14 9.34 11.20 -0.28
CA ARG A 14 8.33 12.23 -0.05
C ARG A 14 7.15 11.64 0.69
N TYR A 15 6.60 12.40 1.64
CA TYR A 15 5.32 12.08 2.24
C TYR A 15 4.43 13.31 2.28
N TRP A 16 3.15 13.07 2.30
CA TRP A 16 2.10 14.07 2.33
C TRP A 16 1.41 14.03 3.68
N SER A 17 1.00 15.20 4.19
CA SER A 17 0.27 15.29 5.45
C SER A 17 -0.97 16.16 5.33
N TRP A 18 -2.07 15.72 5.96
CA TRP A 18 -3.33 16.41 6.03
C TRP A 18 -3.86 16.36 7.46
N SER A 19 -4.40 17.48 7.93
CA SER A 19 -5.05 17.58 9.24
C SER A 19 -5.89 18.85 9.32
N ARG A 20 -7.01 18.77 10.01
CA ARG A 20 -7.76 19.94 10.49
C ARG A 20 -7.40 20.28 11.93
N ASN A 21 -6.79 19.34 12.66
CA ASN A 21 -6.34 19.53 14.04
C ASN A 21 -4.93 18.92 14.20
N PRO A 22 -3.86 19.69 13.97
CA PRO A 22 -2.49 19.19 14.06
C PRO A 22 -2.11 18.63 15.44
N ASP A 23 -2.71 19.18 16.51
CA ASP A 23 -2.44 18.79 17.90
C ASP A 23 -3.46 17.76 18.43
N GLY A 24 -4.27 17.18 17.54
CA GLY A 24 -5.29 16.19 17.91
C GLY A 24 -4.70 14.95 18.59
N ALA A 25 -5.36 14.50 19.68
CA ALA A 25 -4.91 13.36 20.48
C ALA A 25 -5.14 11.99 19.82
N LEU A 26 -5.94 11.92 18.75
CA LEU A 26 -6.19 10.65 18.07
C LEU A 26 -4.94 10.12 17.38
N PRO A 27 -4.70 8.78 17.42
CA PRO A 27 -3.58 8.17 16.69
C PRO A 27 -3.59 8.61 15.21
N PRO A 28 -2.46 9.07 14.65
CA PRO A 28 -2.38 9.40 13.24
C PRO A 28 -2.53 8.15 12.36
N VAL A 29 -2.89 8.37 11.11
CA VAL A 29 -3.04 7.30 10.11
C VAL A 29 -1.93 7.43 9.07
N VAL A 30 -1.20 6.34 8.84
CA VAL A 30 -0.21 6.21 7.76
C VAL A 30 -0.83 5.41 6.62
N LEU A 31 -0.80 5.95 5.41
CA LEU A 31 -1.37 5.38 4.20
C LEU A 31 -0.27 4.97 3.22
N LEU A 32 -0.35 3.73 2.71
CA LEU A 32 0.65 3.10 1.84
C LEU A 32 -0.02 2.66 0.52
N HIS A 33 0.36 3.29 -0.58
CA HIS A 33 -0.25 3.10 -1.89
C HIS A 33 0.18 1.81 -2.60
N GLY A 34 -0.57 1.42 -3.64
CA GLY A 34 -0.27 0.28 -4.51
C GLY A 34 0.83 0.55 -5.53
N PHE A 35 1.29 -0.53 -6.16
CA PHE A 35 2.28 -0.49 -7.25
C PHE A 35 1.83 0.42 -8.40
N ALA A 36 2.77 1.15 -9.00
CA ALA A 36 2.58 2.12 -10.08
C ALA A 36 1.62 3.28 -9.77
N ALA A 37 1.17 3.42 -8.51
CA ALA A 37 0.39 4.55 -8.02
C ALA A 37 1.27 5.53 -7.21
N HIS A 38 0.67 6.46 -6.51
CA HIS A 38 1.30 7.33 -5.52
C HIS A 38 0.26 7.78 -4.49
N ALA A 39 0.71 8.38 -3.38
CA ALA A 39 -0.13 8.73 -2.24
C ALA A 39 -1.42 9.47 -2.61
N ARG A 40 -1.34 10.52 -3.42
CA ARG A 40 -2.51 11.33 -3.79
C ARG A 40 -3.47 10.59 -4.71
N LEU A 41 -2.94 9.82 -5.67
CA LEU A 41 -3.77 9.05 -6.60
C LEU A 41 -4.56 7.96 -5.86
N ASN A 42 -3.89 7.24 -4.95
CA ASN A 42 -4.51 6.11 -4.25
C ASN A 42 -5.44 6.52 -3.10
N TRP A 43 -5.18 7.67 -2.45
CA TRP A 43 -5.82 8.00 -1.19
C TRP A 43 -6.59 9.33 -1.17
N GLU A 44 -6.07 10.38 -1.83
CA GLU A 44 -6.73 11.67 -1.90
C GLU A 44 -7.87 11.64 -2.93
N GLY A 45 -7.59 11.15 -4.14
CA GLY A 45 -8.58 11.05 -5.22
C GLY A 45 -9.83 10.24 -4.85
N PRO A 46 -9.71 9.06 -4.23
CA PRO A 46 -10.85 8.27 -3.75
C PRO A 46 -11.56 8.81 -2.49
N GLY A 47 -11.08 9.90 -1.90
CA GLY A 47 -11.72 10.51 -0.74
C GLY A 47 -11.35 9.90 0.63
N VAL A 48 -10.42 8.95 0.69
CA VAL A 48 -9.99 8.32 1.95
C VAL A 48 -9.37 9.35 2.90
N VAL A 49 -8.51 10.23 2.38
CA VAL A 49 -7.89 11.32 3.15
C VAL A 49 -8.97 12.22 3.76
N GLU A 50 -9.93 12.66 2.94
CA GLU A 50 -11.01 13.54 3.42
C GLU A 50 -11.86 12.86 4.50
N ALA A 51 -12.23 11.58 4.32
CA ALA A 51 -13.01 10.81 5.28
C ALA A 51 -12.31 10.67 6.64
N LEU A 52 -11.00 10.47 6.65
CA LEU A 52 -10.18 10.39 7.88
C LEU A 52 -9.99 11.75 8.54
N VAL A 53 -9.67 12.79 7.76
CA VAL A 53 -9.49 14.15 8.26
C VAL A 53 -10.81 14.72 8.81
N ALA A 54 -11.95 14.39 8.20
CA ALA A 54 -13.27 14.78 8.70
C ALA A 54 -13.57 14.16 10.08
N ARG A 55 -12.99 12.99 10.39
CA ARG A 55 -13.05 12.34 11.71
C ARG A 55 -11.96 12.80 12.69
N GLY A 56 -11.26 13.90 12.39
CA GLY A 56 -10.25 14.50 13.26
C GLY A 56 -8.89 13.80 13.24
N ARG A 57 -8.64 12.89 12.29
CA ARG A 57 -7.36 12.19 12.17
C ARG A 57 -6.30 13.07 11.50
N ARG A 58 -5.06 12.98 11.98
CA ARG A 58 -3.87 13.41 11.23
C ARG A 58 -3.54 12.29 10.26
N VAL A 59 -3.41 12.59 8.98
CA VAL A 59 -3.16 11.61 7.93
C VAL A 59 -1.81 11.86 7.29
N TYR A 60 -1.01 10.82 7.15
CA TYR A 60 0.28 10.83 6.48
C TYR A 60 0.27 9.79 5.38
N ALA A 61 0.70 10.13 4.18
CA ALA A 61 0.79 9.18 3.08
C ALA A 61 2.17 9.25 2.44
N LEU A 62 2.88 8.13 2.44
CA LEU A 62 4.22 8.00 1.88
C LEU A 62 4.13 7.71 0.38
N ASP A 63 4.84 8.48 -0.44
CA ASP A 63 5.22 8.03 -1.77
C ASP A 63 6.37 7.04 -1.61
N ALA A 64 6.13 5.77 -1.90
CA ALA A 64 7.12 4.72 -1.75
C ALA A 64 8.33 4.97 -2.67
N ARG A 65 9.48 4.41 -2.32
CA ARG A 65 10.67 4.44 -3.20
C ARG A 65 10.30 4.02 -4.62
N GLY A 66 10.79 4.72 -5.64
CA GLY A 66 10.46 4.50 -7.05
C GLY A 66 9.14 5.09 -7.52
N HIS A 67 8.33 5.68 -6.62
CA HIS A 67 6.98 6.14 -6.92
C HIS A 67 6.79 7.64 -6.60
N GLY A 68 5.78 8.23 -7.21
CA GLY A 68 5.33 9.58 -6.91
C GLY A 68 6.46 10.60 -6.98
N ALA A 69 6.63 11.40 -5.94
CA ALA A 69 7.68 12.40 -5.81
C ALA A 69 8.94 11.91 -5.07
N SER A 70 8.98 10.64 -4.65
CA SER A 70 10.14 10.00 -4.01
C SER A 70 11.25 9.70 -5.00
N TYR A 71 12.49 9.50 -4.49
CA TYR A 71 13.63 9.13 -5.31
C TYR A 71 13.39 7.79 -6.03
N ARG A 72 13.84 7.69 -7.28
CA ARG A 72 13.52 6.60 -8.22
C ARG A 72 14.80 5.92 -8.74
N PRO A 73 15.51 5.12 -7.91
CA PRO A 73 16.66 4.35 -8.37
C PRO A 73 16.24 3.29 -9.39
N HIS A 74 17.12 2.95 -10.34
CA HIS A 74 16.88 1.91 -11.33
C HIS A 74 17.51 0.56 -10.95
N ASP A 75 18.17 0.49 -9.79
CA ASP A 75 18.82 -0.71 -9.25
C ASP A 75 17.84 -1.45 -8.31
N ASP A 76 17.66 -2.74 -8.55
CA ASP A 76 16.74 -3.63 -7.80
C ASP A 76 17.12 -3.71 -6.30
N THR A 77 18.38 -3.51 -5.94
CA THR A 77 18.87 -3.57 -4.55
C THR A 77 18.26 -2.51 -3.64
N HIS A 78 17.71 -1.45 -4.21
CA HIS A 78 16.99 -0.39 -3.47
C HIS A 78 15.52 -0.70 -3.22
N TYR A 79 15.02 -1.87 -3.61
CA TYR A 79 13.60 -2.19 -3.60
C TYR A 79 13.25 -3.43 -2.76
N GLY A 80 11.98 -3.70 -2.71
CA GLY A 80 11.35 -4.78 -1.97
C GLY A 80 10.53 -4.29 -0.77
N GLU A 81 9.41 -4.96 -0.50
CA GLU A 81 8.44 -4.54 0.51
C GLU A 81 9.03 -4.57 1.93
N SER A 82 10.05 -5.41 2.17
CA SER A 82 10.77 -5.43 3.45
C SER A 82 11.58 -4.15 3.69
N LEU A 83 12.19 -3.57 2.66
CA LEU A 83 12.86 -2.26 2.75
C LEU A 83 11.83 -1.15 2.94
N MET A 84 10.72 -1.21 2.21
CA MET A 84 9.62 -0.25 2.34
C MET A 84 8.98 -0.28 3.74
N ALA A 85 8.89 -1.44 4.39
CA ALA A 85 8.44 -1.54 5.77
C ALA A 85 9.38 -0.81 6.74
N ARG A 86 10.69 -0.81 6.49
CA ARG A 86 11.64 0.02 7.25
C ARG A 86 11.43 1.52 7.01
N ASP A 87 11.07 1.92 5.78
CA ASP A 87 10.74 3.32 5.47
C ASP A 87 9.49 3.77 6.23
N VAL A 88 8.48 2.89 6.37
CA VAL A 88 7.30 3.16 7.20
C VAL A 88 7.69 3.41 8.66
N ARG A 89 8.58 2.60 9.23
CA ARG A 89 9.08 2.82 10.58
C ARG A 89 9.77 4.18 10.74
N LEU A 90 10.62 4.56 9.78
CA LEU A 90 11.25 5.90 9.77
C LEU A 90 10.21 7.02 9.71
N LEU A 91 9.13 6.84 8.95
CA LEU A 91 8.03 7.80 8.92
C LEU A 91 7.32 7.88 10.28
N ILE A 92 7.07 6.75 10.94
CA ILE A 92 6.49 6.71 12.28
C ILE A 92 7.41 7.42 13.29
N ASP A 93 8.73 7.19 13.21
CA ASP A 93 9.73 7.88 14.03
C ASP A 93 9.68 9.41 13.77
N ARG A 94 9.56 9.81 12.51
CA ARG A 94 9.47 11.23 12.09
C ARG A 94 8.19 11.92 12.57
N ILE A 95 7.07 11.18 12.61
CA ILE A 95 5.77 11.66 13.14
C ILE A 95 5.86 11.85 14.65
N GLY A 96 6.68 11.07 15.35
CA GLY A 96 6.87 11.15 16.80
C GLY A 96 5.63 10.70 17.58
N ALA A 97 4.86 9.76 17.06
CA ALA A 97 3.67 9.23 17.71
C ALA A 97 3.96 7.88 18.38
N ASP A 98 3.45 7.72 19.60
CA ASP A 98 3.57 6.46 20.36
C ASP A 98 2.59 5.39 19.86
N GLU A 99 1.55 5.81 19.14
CA GLU A 99 0.54 4.95 18.54
C GLU A 99 0.16 5.48 17.17
N VAL A 100 0.06 4.58 16.17
CA VAL A 100 -0.35 4.89 14.80
C VAL A 100 -1.25 3.80 14.23
N HIS A 101 -2.14 4.19 13.33
CA HIS A 101 -2.89 3.25 12.50
C HIS A 101 -2.27 3.20 11.11
N VAL A 102 -2.26 2.03 10.46
CA VAL A 102 -1.71 1.87 9.12
C VAL A 102 -2.75 1.28 8.18
N ALA A 103 -2.88 1.86 6.99
CA ALA A 103 -3.69 1.31 5.93
C ALA A 103 -2.84 1.19 4.65
N GLY A 104 -2.84 0.01 4.04
CA GLY A 104 -2.14 -0.27 2.80
C GLY A 104 -3.05 -0.84 1.72
N TYR A 105 -2.72 -0.56 0.45
CA TYR A 105 -3.41 -1.13 -0.69
C TYR A 105 -2.45 -1.88 -1.60
N SER A 106 -2.78 -3.12 -2.00
CA SER A 106 -1.98 -3.94 -2.92
C SER A 106 -0.53 -4.09 -2.42
N MET A 107 0.48 -3.62 -3.14
CA MET A 107 1.87 -3.53 -2.67
C MET A 107 1.96 -2.90 -1.27
N GLY A 108 1.26 -1.79 -1.06
CA GLY A 108 1.22 -1.10 0.24
C GLY A 108 0.59 -1.95 1.35
N ALA A 109 -0.32 -2.88 1.03
CA ALA A 109 -0.88 -3.81 2.02
C ALA A 109 0.17 -4.85 2.47
N VAL A 110 1.00 -5.35 1.57
CA VAL A 110 2.14 -6.22 1.92
C VAL A 110 3.13 -5.47 2.83
N VAL A 111 3.46 -4.23 2.47
CA VAL A 111 4.33 -3.35 3.29
C VAL A 111 3.71 -3.11 4.67
N ALA A 112 2.39 -2.87 4.75
CA ALA A 112 1.68 -2.63 6.00
C ALA A 112 1.73 -3.86 6.94
N VAL A 113 1.53 -5.07 6.39
CA VAL A 113 1.66 -6.33 7.16
C VAL A 113 3.08 -6.49 7.70
N LEU A 114 4.09 -6.30 6.85
CA LEU A 114 5.50 -6.41 7.25
C LEU A 114 5.88 -5.37 8.32
N ALA A 115 5.36 -4.15 8.22
CA ALA A 115 5.58 -3.10 9.21
C ALA A 115 4.87 -3.42 10.54
N ALA A 116 3.60 -3.83 10.51
CA ALA A 116 2.81 -4.15 11.71
C ALA A 116 3.39 -5.33 12.50
N ALA A 117 3.99 -6.30 11.82
CA ALA A 117 4.67 -7.42 12.48
C ALA A 117 5.99 -7.04 13.19
N GLN A 118 6.51 -5.81 12.98
CA GLN A 118 7.82 -5.37 13.44
C GLN A 118 7.78 -4.11 14.32
N ASP A 119 6.67 -3.36 14.32
CA ASP A 119 6.55 -2.10 15.05
C ASP A 119 5.30 -2.10 15.92
N SER A 120 5.48 -2.22 17.22
CA SER A 120 4.40 -2.29 18.22
C SER A 120 3.59 -1.00 18.37
N ARG A 121 4.03 0.10 17.79
CA ARG A 121 3.27 1.36 17.75
C ARG A 121 2.10 1.29 16.78
N ILE A 122 2.11 0.34 15.85
CA ILE A 122 0.98 0.11 14.94
C ILE A 122 -0.10 -0.63 15.71
N SER A 123 -1.20 0.04 16.01
CA SER A 123 -2.29 -0.48 16.85
C SER A 123 -3.53 -0.91 16.06
N ARG A 124 -3.65 -0.52 14.78
CA ARG A 124 -4.69 -0.98 13.84
C ARG A 124 -4.12 -1.12 12.45
N LEU A 125 -4.57 -2.14 11.75
CA LEU A 125 -4.12 -2.46 10.40
C LEU A 125 -5.31 -2.55 9.43
N VAL A 126 -5.18 -1.93 8.26
CA VAL A 126 -6.08 -2.16 7.13
C VAL A 126 -5.26 -2.67 5.95
N THR A 127 -5.68 -3.79 5.37
CA THR A 127 -5.11 -4.36 4.15
C THR A 127 -6.16 -4.36 3.05
N GLY A 128 -5.89 -3.72 1.93
CA GLY A 128 -6.79 -3.70 0.78
C GLY A 128 -6.14 -4.26 -0.49
N GLY A 129 -6.92 -4.91 -1.34
CA GLY A 129 -6.46 -5.37 -2.66
C GLY A 129 -5.45 -6.52 -2.62
N ILE A 130 -5.45 -7.33 -1.57
CA ILE A 130 -4.74 -8.60 -1.46
C ILE A 130 -5.68 -9.67 -0.84
N GLY A 131 -5.45 -10.94 -1.17
CA GLY A 131 -6.29 -12.05 -0.72
C GLY A 131 -5.47 -13.30 -0.42
N ALA A 132 -5.93 -14.47 -0.89
CA ALA A 132 -5.25 -15.74 -0.65
C ALA A 132 -3.78 -15.76 -1.10
N GLY A 133 -3.40 -14.98 -2.12
CA GLY A 133 -2.01 -14.85 -2.56
C GLY A 133 -1.06 -14.42 -1.43
N ALA A 134 -1.51 -13.56 -0.51
CA ALA A 134 -0.71 -13.14 0.64
C ALA A 134 -0.33 -14.31 1.56
N VAL A 135 -1.20 -15.32 1.66
CA VAL A 135 -0.97 -16.55 2.46
C VAL A 135 -0.20 -17.59 1.65
N GLU A 136 -0.59 -17.80 0.40
CA GLU A 136 -0.14 -18.94 -0.41
C GLU A 136 1.20 -18.71 -1.11
N VAL A 137 1.51 -17.46 -1.47
CA VAL A 137 2.76 -17.10 -2.17
C VAL A 137 3.58 -16.03 -1.43
N GLY A 138 3.08 -15.55 -0.30
CA GLY A 138 3.82 -14.66 0.60
C GLY A 138 3.85 -13.20 0.17
N GLY A 139 2.80 -12.68 -0.45
CA GLY A 139 2.74 -11.27 -0.85
C GLY A 139 1.71 -10.99 -1.93
N LEU A 140 2.08 -10.20 -2.92
CA LEU A 140 1.27 -10.02 -4.11
C LEU A 140 1.16 -11.35 -4.87
N ASP A 141 -0.02 -11.66 -5.40
CA ASP A 141 -0.21 -12.91 -6.12
C ASP A 141 0.55 -12.90 -7.47
N THR A 142 1.78 -13.41 -7.44
CA THR A 142 2.66 -13.47 -8.61
C THR A 142 2.17 -14.45 -9.69
N ARG A 143 1.17 -15.28 -9.41
CA ARG A 143 0.47 -16.11 -10.41
C ARG A 143 -0.42 -15.23 -11.29
N VAL A 144 -0.99 -14.18 -10.72
CA VAL A 144 -1.83 -13.18 -11.42
C VAL A 144 -0.97 -12.07 -12.01
N MET A 145 0.03 -11.60 -11.26
CA MET A 145 0.94 -10.53 -11.63
C MET A 145 2.40 -11.03 -11.71
N PRO A 146 2.76 -11.80 -12.77
CA PRO A 146 4.11 -12.35 -12.91
C PRO A 146 5.15 -11.22 -13.05
N PRO A 147 6.15 -11.11 -12.16
CA PRO A 147 7.11 -10.01 -12.14
C PRO A 147 7.86 -9.84 -13.46
N GLU A 148 8.22 -10.92 -14.11
CA GLU A 148 8.96 -10.93 -15.37
C GLU A 148 8.13 -10.31 -16.51
N LEU A 149 6.83 -10.65 -16.58
CA LEU A 149 5.92 -10.09 -17.59
C LEU A 149 5.58 -8.62 -17.31
N VAL A 150 5.40 -8.25 -16.03
CA VAL A 150 5.16 -6.84 -15.67
C VAL A 150 6.41 -6.00 -15.96
N SER A 151 7.61 -6.49 -15.62
CA SER A 151 8.87 -5.83 -15.95
C SER A 151 9.03 -5.67 -17.46
N ALA A 152 8.75 -6.70 -18.25
CA ALA A 152 8.79 -6.63 -19.71
C ALA A 152 7.80 -5.59 -20.27
N ALA A 153 6.58 -5.53 -19.72
CA ALA A 153 5.60 -4.52 -20.12
C ALA A 153 6.05 -3.08 -19.85
N LEU A 154 6.67 -2.86 -18.67
CA LEU A 154 7.17 -1.55 -18.26
C LEU A 154 8.37 -1.10 -19.12
N THR A 155 9.23 -2.03 -19.52
CA THR A 155 10.43 -1.73 -20.30
C THR A 155 10.22 -1.82 -21.81
N ALA A 156 9.06 -2.25 -22.29
CA ALA A 156 8.71 -2.25 -23.71
C ALA A 156 8.84 -0.85 -24.31
N GLU A 157 9.33 -0.75 -25.54
CA GLU A 157 9.50 0.53 -26.24
C GLU A 157 8.17 1.26 -26.39
N ASN A 158 7.14 0.55 -26.90
CA ASN A 158 5.79 1.08 -27.00
C ASN A 158 4.83 0.28 -26.10
N ALA A 159 3.77 0.93 -25.61
CA ALA A 159 2.75 0.23 -24.81
C ALA A 159 2.03 -0.89 -25.61
N ALA A 160 1.96 -0.76 -26.93
CA ALA A 160 1.38 -1.79 -27.80
C ALA A 160 2.20 -3.09 -27.82
N ASP A 161 3.53 -3.00 -27.63
CA ASP A 161 4.44 -4.13 -27.61
C ASP A 161 4.45 -4.87 -26.26
N ALA A 162 3.84 -4.26 -25.23
CA ALA A 162 3.71 -4.87 -23.92
C ALA A 162 2.83 -6.14 -23.99
N PRO A 163 3.20 -7.23 -23.26
CA PRO A 163 2.38 -8.42 -23.15
C PRO A 163 0.94 -8.07 -22.76
N GLU A 164 -0.05 -8.58 -23.47
CA GLU A 164 -1.47 -8.23 -23.30
C GLU A 164 -1.92 -8.34 -21.85
N ARG A 165 -1.56 -9.44 -21.18
CA ARG A 165 -1.93 -9.74 -19.80
C ARG A 165 -1.44 -8.67 -18.80
N THR A 166 -0.34 -7.98 -19.09
CA THR A 166 0.29 -7.01 -18.18
C THR A 166 0.31 -5.58 -18.72
N ARG A 167 -0.26 -5.35 -19.91
CA ARG A 167 -0.32 -4.04 -20.57
C ARG A 167 -0.97 -2.98 -19.69
N ALA A 168 -1.97 -3.36 -18.89
CA ALA A 168 -2.65 -2.46 -17.96
C ALA A 168 -1.68 -1.79 -16.95
N PHE A 169 -0.64 -2.49 -16.49
CA PHE A 169 0.38 -1.93 -15.60
C PHE A 169 1.23 -0.87 -16.30
N ARG A 170 1.54 -1.08 -17.58
CA ARG A 170 2.24 -0.08 -18.38
C ARG A 170 1.38 1.18 -18.55
N VAL A 171 0.12 1.02 -18.90
CA VAL A 171 -0.82 2.15 -19.06
C VAL A 171 -0.99 2.89 -17.75
N LEU A 172 -1.11 2.17 -16.62
CA LEU A 172 -1.19 2.78 -15.30
C LEU A 172 0.08 3.60 -14.98
N ALA A 173 1.26 3.02 -15.21
CA ALA A 173 2.53 3.69 -14.98
C ALA A 173 2.66 4.99 -15.80
N ASP A 174 2.35 4.93 -17.10
CA ASP A 174 2.40 6.09 -17.99
C ASP A 174 1.38 7.18 -17.56
N THR A 175 0.17 6.78 -17.17
CA THR A 175 -0.89 7.69 -16.74
C THR A 175 -0.58 8.36 -15.40
N ALA A 176 0.04 7.62 -14.48
CA ALA A 176 0.43 8.13 -13.16
C ALA A 176 1.75 8.93 -13.19
N GLY A 177 2.42 9.05 -14.35
CA GLY A 177 3.73 9.70 -14.47
C GLY A 177 4.85 8.91 -13.79
N GLY A 178 4.71 7.59 -13.73
CA GLY A 178 5.68 6.67 -13.12
C GLY A 178 6.97 6.55 -13.94
N ASP A 179 8.10 6.41 -13.24
CA ASP A 179 9.36 6.03 -13.86
C ASP A 179 9.36 4.52 -14.13
N ARG A 180 9.24 4.14 -15.39
CA ARG A 180 9.10 2.74 -15.81
C ARG A 180 10.28 1.86 -15.44
N LEU A 181 11.51 2.40 -15.45
CA LEU A 181 12.70 1.65 -15.08
C LEU A 181 12.76 1.42 -13.57
N ALA A 182 12.39 2.42 -12.77
CA ALA A 182 12.26 2.29 -11.32
C ALA A 182 11.17 1.28 -10.95
N LEU A 183 9.99 1.35 -11.61
CA LEU A 183 8.91 0.38 -11.41
C LEU A 183 9.30 -1.03 -11.86
N ALA A 184 10.07 -1.18 -12.94
CA ALA A 184 10.60 -2.47 -13.37
C ALA A 184 11.60 -3.04 -12.36
N ALA A 185 12.45 -2.20 -11.76
CA ALA A 185 13.34 -2.61 -10.68
C ALA A 185 12.55 -3.06 -9.44
N GLN A 186 11.52 -2.30 -9.04
CA GLN A 186 10.64 -2.66 -7.92
C GLN A 186 9.96 -4.01 -8.12
N ILE A 187 9.35 -4.25 -9.29
CA ILE A 187 8.61 -5.50 -9.49
C ILE A 187 9.53 -6.74 -9.54
N ARG A 188 10.78 -6.60 -9.97
CA ARG A 188 11.77 -7.69 -9.91
C ARG A 188 12.15 -8.02 -8.46
N ALA A 189 12.16 -7.02 -7.58
CA ALA A 189 12.48 -7.14 -6.15
C ALA A 189 11.25 -7.45 -5.26
N VAL A 190 10.11 -7.80 -5.85
CA VAL A 190 8.87 -8.09 -5.10
C VAL A 190 9.10 -9.16 -4.03
N HIS A 191 8.50 -8.96 -2.86
CA HIS A 191 8.60 -9.89 -1.73
C HIS A 191 8.05 -11.27 -2.08
N ARG A 192 8.82 -12.32 -1.76
CA ARG A 192 8.49 -13.73 -2.07
C ARG A 192 8.54 -14.64 -0.84
N GLY A 193 8.82 -14.08 0.34
CA GLY A 193 8.86 -14.84 1.59
C GLY A 193 7.47 -14.92 2.24
N ALA A 194 7.28 -15.88 3.13
CA ALA A 194 6.05 -15.95 3.92
C ALA A 194 5.83 -14.64 4.69
N LEU A 195 4.61 -14.12 4.68
CA LEU A 195 4.23 -12.99 5.50
C LEU A 195 4.04 -13.44 6.97
N PRO A 196 4.51 -12.67 7.95
CA PRO A 196 4.41 -13.01 9.37
C PRO A 196 2.99 -12.72 9.91
N LEU A 197 1.95 -13.33 9.32
CA LEU A 197 0.56 -13.09 9.65
C LEU A 197 0.19 -13.49 11.08
N ASP A 198 0.87 -14.51 11.61
CA ASP A 198 0.76 -14.97 12.98
C ASP A 198 1.26 -13.96 14.04
N ARG A 199 2.06 -12.99 13.61
CA ARG A 199 2.54 -11.89 14.47
C ARG A 199 1.60 -10.67 14.46
N ILE A 200 0.58 -10.67 13.64
CA ILE A 200 -0.41 -9.59 13.61
C ILE A 200 -1.42 -9.86 14.73
N THR A 201 -1.31 -9.11 15.80
CA THR A 201 -2.18 -9.22 16.98
C THR A 201 -3.13 -8.04 17.15
N VAL A 202 -3.00 -7.05 16.29
CA VAL A 202 -3.83 -5.82 16.32
C VAL A 202 -5.12 -6.01 15.53
N PRO A 203 -6.19 -5.30 15.90
CA PRO A 203 -7.41 -5.28 15.10
C PRO A 203 -7.09 -4.99 13.63
N THR A 204 -7.56 -5.87 12.76
CA THR A 204 -7.23 -5.83 11.33
C THR A 204 -8.50 -5.86 10.48
N LEU A 205 -8.55 -5.02 9.45
CA LEU A 205 -9.58 -5.03 8.42
C LEU A 205 -8.98 -5.47 7.08
N VAL A 206 -9.54 -6.51 6.49
CA VAL A 206 -9.25 -6.95 5.12
C VAL A 206 -10.31 -6.38 4.19
N LEU A 207 -9.90 -5.61 3.17
CA LEU A 207 -10.76 -5.04 2.14
C LEU A 207 -10.46 -5.66 0.77
N ALA A 208 -11.48 -6.12 0.06
CA ALA A 208 -11.32 -6.70 -1.26
C ALA A 208 -12.40 -6.21 -2.22
N GLY A 209 -12.06 -6.05 -3.49
CA GLY A 209 -13.04 -5.91 -4.57
C GLY A 209 -13.59 -7.28 -4.96
N ALA A 210 -14.89 -7.40 -5.18
CA ALA A 210 -15.54 -8.66 -5.54
C ALA A 210 -15.02 -9.25 -6.88
N GLY A 211 -14.55 -8.38 -7.78
CA GLY A 211 -13.94 -8.77 -9.07
C GLY A 211 -12.42 -8.61 -9.11
N ASP A 212 -11.76 -8.42 -7.97
CA ASP A 212 -10.32 -8.18 -7.92
C ASP A 212 -9.52 -9.50 -8.07
N PRO A 213 -8.78 -9.69 -9.18
CA PRO A 213 -8.03 -10.93 -9.39
C PRO A 213 -6.83 -11.07 -8.45
N LEU A 214 -6.31 -9.97 -7.86
CA LEU A 214 -5.22 -9.99 -6.89
C LEU A 214 -5.72 -10.23 -5.46
N ALA A 215 -6.99 -9.99 -5.19
CA ALA A 215 -7.63 -10.18 -3.90
C ALA A 215 -8.61 -11.37 -3.89
N THR A 216 -8.38 -12.39 -4.71
CA THR A 216 -9.22 -13.60 -4.74
C THR A 216 -9.20 -14.33 -3.40
N ARG A 217 -10.36 -14.90 -3.01
CA ARG A 217 -10.53 -15.62 -1.73
C ARG A 217 -10.00 -14.82 -0.53
N PRO A 218 -10.49 -13.57 -0.33
CA PRO A 218 -9.98 -12.70 0.74
C PRO A 218 -10.25 -13.27 2.14
N GLU A 219 -11.22 -14.18 2.28
CA GLU A 219 -11.53 -14.91 3.52
C GLU A 219 -10.34 -15.79 3.98
N VAL A 220 -9.47 -16.24 3.06
CA VAL A 220 -8.26 -16.99 3.40
C VAL A 220 -7.27 -16.09 4.16
N LEU A 221 -7.07 -14.85 3.69
CA LEU A 221 -6.24 -13.88 4.39
C LEU A 221 -6.86 -13.46 5.72
N ALA A 222 -8.16 -13.18 5.74
CA ALA A 222 -8.85 -12.79 6.97
C ALA A 222 -8.77 -13.91 8.03
N SER A 223 -8.90 -15.17 7.64
CA SER A 223 -8.78 -16.31 8.54
C SER A 223 -7.36 -16.55 9.05
N ALA A 224 -6.34 -16.09 8.33
CA ALA A 224 -4.93 -16.22 8.71
C ALA A 224 -4.47 -15.17 9.74
N ILE A 225 -5.27 -14.13 9.97
CA ILE A 225 -4.99 -13.07 10.95
C ILE A 225 -6.05 -13.15 12.06
N ALA A 226 -5.60 -13.35 13.30
CA ALA A 226 -6.50 -13.52 14.44
C ALA A 226 -7.43 -12.30 14.62
N GLY A 227 -8.73 -12.52 14.61
CA GLY A 227 -9.74 -11.48 14.82
C GLY A 227 -9.87 -10.48 13.66
N ALA A 228 -9.36 -10.77 12.47
CA ALA A 228 -9.53 -9.89 11.34
C ALA A 228 -11.00 -9.85 10.84
N GLU A 229 -11.45 -8.65 10.50
CA GLU A 229 -12.73 -8.40 9.84
C GLU A 229 -12.53 -8.42 8.32
N LEU A 230 -13.53 -8.89 7.58
CA LEU A 230 -13.54 -8.87 6.11
C LEU A 230 -14.67 -8.00 5.60
N THR A 231 -14.35 -7.12 4.66
CA THR A 231 -15.35 -6.37 3.87
C THR A 231 -15.05 -6.55 2.38
N VAL A 232 -16.05 -7.01 1.64
CA VAL A 232 -15.96 -7.12 0.17
C VAL A 232 -16.84 -6.04 -0.46
N LEU A 233 -16.25 -5.28 -1.38
CA LEU A 233 -16.86 -4.14 -2.05
C LEU A 233 -17.05 -4.45 -3.53
N PRO A 234 -17.96 -3.76 -4.23
CA PRO A 234 -18.05 -3.84 -5.69
C PRO A 234 -16.75 -3.41 -6.36
N GLY A 235 -16.48 -3.95 -7.56
CA GLY A 235 -15.35 -3.54 -8.40
C GLY A 235 -14.18 -4.51 -8.42
N ASP A 236 -13.22 -4.17 -9.26
CA ASP A 236 -11.94 -4.86 -9.44
C ASP A 236 -10.80 -4.15 -8.68
N HIS A 237 -9.55 -4.53 -8.98
CA HIS A 237 -8.36 -3.98 -8.32
C HIS A 237 -8.20 -2.45 -8.48
N LEU A 238 -8.71 -1.85 -9.55
CA LEU A 238 -8.58 -0.41 -9.83
C LEU A 238 -9.84 0.37 -9.50
N THR A 239 -10.99 -0.29 -9.46
CA THR A 239 -12.29 0.35 -9.27
C THR A 239 -12.82 0.23 -7.85
N ALA A 240 -12.50 -0.83 -7.11
CA ALA A 240 -12.93 -1.00 -5.72
C ALA A 240 -12.47 0.14 -4.80
N VAL A 241 -11.27 0.69 -5.03
CA VAL A 241 -10.76 1.85 -4.26
C VAL A 241 -11.58 3.13 -4.47
N ARG A 242 -12.36 3.20 -5.56
CA ARG A 242 -13.22 4.35 -5.90
C ARG A 242 -14.65 4.18 -5.43
N ASP A 243 -15.00 3.00 -4.93
CA ASP A 243 -16.31 2.79 -4.32
C ASP A 243 -16.43 3.64 -3.05
N PRO A 244 -17.51 4.40 -2.84
CA PRO A 244 -17.71 5.21 -1.62
C PRO A 244 -17.59 4.40 -0.33
N GLY A 245 -17.95 3.11 -0.36
CA GLY A 245 -17.82 2.19 0.76
C GLY A 245 -16.38 1.93 1.16
N PHE A 246 -15.40 2.13 0.25
CA PHE A 246 -13.99 1.90 0.54
C PHE A 246 -13.45 2.92 1.57
N ALA A 247 -13.65 4.20 1.31
CA ALA A 247 -13.25 5.28 2.24
C ALA A 247 -14.00 5.17 3.57
N GLU A 248 -15.29 4.88 3.52
CA GLU A 248 -16.15 4.73 4.70
C GLU A 248 -15.73 3.53 5.56
N ALA A 249 -15.46 2.36 4.97
CA ALA A 249 -15.03 1.17 5.69
C ALA A 249 -13.72 1.43 6.45
N ILE A 250 -12.72 2.03 5.78
CA ILE A 250 -11.44 2.40 6.42
C ILE A 250 -11.67 3.37 7.57
N ALA A 251 -12.39 4.47 7.31
CA ALA A 251 -12.56 5.53 8.29
C ALA A 251 -13.39 5.08 9.50
N SER A 252 -14.43 4.27 9.29
CA SER A 252 -15.25 3.70 10.36
C SER A 252 -14.48 2.66 11.18
N PHE A 253 -13.69 1.78 10.54
CA PHE A 253 -12.86 0.81 11.25
C PHE A 253 -11.81 1.50 12.13
N LEU A 254 -11.12 2.50 11.59
CA LEU A 254 -10.08 3.23 12.32
C LEU A 254 -10.63 4.21 13.37
N ALA A 255 -11.94 4.51 13.37
CA ALA A 255 -12.59 5.34 14.38
C ALA A 255 -12.95 4.58 15.66
N ARG A 256 -13.03 3.25 15.61
CA ARG A 256 -13.32 2.43 16.80
C ARG A 256 -12.14 2.54 17.77
N GLY A 257 -12.40 2.92 18.99
CA GLY A 257 -11.44 3.14 20.07
C GLY A 257 -10.69 1.89 20.49
#